data_14242dc6a794a3f49b412014c46b3476
#
_entry.id   14242dc6a794a3f49b412014c46b3476
#
_cell.length_a   1.000
_cell.length_b   1.000
_cell.length_c   1.000
_cell.angle_alpha   90.00
_cell.angle_beta   90.00
_cell.angle_gamma   90.00
#
_symmetry.space_group_name_H-M   'P 1'
#
loop_
_entity.id
_entity.type
_entity.pdbx_description
1 polymer ?
#
loop_
_entity_poly.entity_id
_entity_poly.type
_entity_poly.pdbx_seq_one_letter_code
_entity_poly.pdbx_strand_id
1 'polypeptide(L)'
;MGSPNKQGSHDCHGAPLGKDEIAATRECIGWPHAPFEIPAEVYSAWDGKARGATFEENWNARFAAYRAAFPAEAAEFERRVMKRELPANWAATKAAYIASCREKSENIATRKASQNALAALVPAVPEIFGGSADLAGSNLTFVKGSKGVTRSEGGNYCYYGVREFGMTAIANGIALHGGLLPYTATFLVFSDYARNGIRMAALMKQRQIMVYTHDSIGLGEDGPTHQPIEHIPSLRIIPNLDVWRPADATETAIAWTCAIERADGPSMLALSRQNLPTVTAKASDADIAKGGYVLADCDGAAKVTFIATGSEIKLALDAQAALAGEGIAARVVSMPCTNVFDRQDAAYRKSVIGQAPCVAIEATHPDFWHKYVGTNGAVVGINRFGESGKGPAVMAHLGITPEHVAKTALASTGCMRETPRMAAMPSRRRRAMRLAWRALRSQKRGADART
;
A
#
# COMPACT_ATOMS: atom_id res chain seq x y z
N MET A 1 0.09 20.72 -38.14
CA MET A 1 -0.16 21.64 -39.27
C MET A 1 1.17 22.03 -39.88
N GLY A 2 1.19 22.29 -41.22
CA GLY A 2 2.39 22.80 -41.92
C GLY A 2 3.16 21.77 -42.72
N SER A 3 3.00 20.45 -42.47
CA SER A 3 3.61 19.42 -43.31
C SER A 3 2.71 19.13 -44.52
N PRO A 4 3.10 19.49 -45.74
CA PRO A 4 2.22 19.44 -46.90
C PRO A 4 1.73 18.03 -47.25
N ASN A 5 2.62 17.03 -47.10
CA ASN A 5 2.34 15.67 -47.49
C ASN A 5 1.93 14.74 -46.35
N LYS A 6 2.17 15.13 -45.07
CA LYS A 6 1.94 14.27 -43.90
C LYS A 6 0.94 14.80 -42.88
N GLN A 7 0.52 16.08 -42.99
CA GLN A 7 -0.50 16.62 -42.07
C GLN A 7 -1.80 15.86 -42.14
N GLY A 8 -2.42 15.58 -41.01
CA GLY A 8 -3.63 14.78 -40.92
C GLY A 8 -3.43 13.27 -41.00
N SER A 9 -2.21 12.81 -41.31
CA SER A 9 -1.84 11.39 -41.28
C SER A 9 -1.29 10.99 -39.91
N HIS A 10 -1.47 9.71 -39.57
CA HIS A 10 -0.84 9.11 -38.36
C HIS A 10 0.71 9.05 -38.48
N ASP A 11 1.26 9.11 -39.71
CA ASP A 11 2.72 9.03 -39.93
C ASP A 11 3.49 10.19 -39.32
N CYS A 12 2.85 11.35 -39.05
CA CYS A 12 3.50 12.48 -38.39
C CYS A 12 3.34 12.49 -36.87
N HIS A 13 2.73 11.45 -36.26
CA HIS A 13 2.49 11.40 -34.82
C HIS A 13 3.76 11.07 -34.02
N GLY A 14 4.50 10.06 -34.42
CA GLY A 14 5.65 9.58 -33.65
C GLY A 14 6.91 9.29 -34.48
N ALA A 15 6.85 9.45 -35.78
CA ALA A 15 7.98 9.27 -36.69
C ALA A 15 8.60 10.61 -37.14
N PRO A 16 9.92 10.68 -37.36
CA PRO A 16 10.53 11.85 -37.99
C PRO A 16 9.91 12.14 -39.36
N LEU A 17 9.68 13.41 -39.67
CA LEU A 17 9.13 13.79 -40.97
C LEU A 17 10.00 13.35 -42.14
N GLY A 18 11.32 13.28 -41.91
CA GLY A 18 12.31 13.06 -42.95
C GLY A 18 12.78 14.36 -43.63
N LYS A 19 13.96 14.30 -44.26
CA LYS A 19 14.65 15.49 -44.79
C LYS A 19 13.81 16.29 -45.76
N ASP A 20 13.19 15.62 -46.72
CA ASP A 20 12.43 16.26 -47.82
C ASP A 20 11.15 16.90 -47.28
N GLU A 21 10.44 16.20 -46.37
CA GLU A 21 9.22 16.73 -45.78
C GLU A 21 9.51 17.88 -44.79
N ILE A 22 10.66 17.87 -44.13
CA ILE A 22 11.11 19.01 -43.29
C ILE A 22 11.34 20.23 -44.21
N ALA A 23 12.01 20.07 -45.36
CA ALA A 23 12.21 21.16 -46.30
C ALA A 23 10.86 21.71 -46.83
N ALA A 24 9.95 20.86 -47.28
CA ALA A 24 8.63 21.24 -47.71
C ALA A 24 7.80 21.92 -46.60
N THR A 25 7.92 21.44 -45.37
CA THR A 25 7.27 22.05 -44.22
C THR A 25 7.79 23.46 -43.96
N ARG A 26 9.11 23.65 -44.02
CA ARG A 26 9.76 24.96 -43.80
C ARG A 26 9.29 25.98 -44.84
N GLU A 27 9.21 25.56 -46.08
CA GLU A 27 8.66 26.38 -47.19
C GLU A 27 7.21 26.72 -46.95
N CYS A 28 6.39 25.72 -46.59
CA CYS A 28 4.95 25.87 -46.34
C CYS A 28 4.64 26.85 -45.19
N ILE A 29 5.44 26.86 -44.13
CA ILE A 29 5.26 27.76 -42.99
C ILE A 29 6.06 29.07 -43.13
N GLY A 30 6.78 29.28 -44.23
CA GLY A 30 7.57 30.48 -44.49
C GLY A 30 8.78 30.66 -43.53
N TRP A 31 9.43 29.54 -43.13
CA TRP A 31 10.59 29.57 -42.23
C TRP A 31 11.91 29.54 -43.01
N PRO A 32 12.57 30.70 -43.25
CA PRO A 32 13.74 30.80 -44.12
C PRO A 32 15.08 30.43 -43.47
N HIS A 33 15.11 30.31 -42.11
CA HIS A 33 16.34 30.15 -41.37
C HIS A 33 16.85 28.72 -41.40
N ALA A 34 18.17 28.53 -41.24
CA ALA A 34 18.80 27.22 -41.17
C ALA A 34 18.32 26.38 -39.97
N PRO A 35 18.50 25.04 -39.96
CA PRO A 35 18.17 24.22 -38.80
C PRO A 35 18.90 24.73 -37.56
N PHE A 36 18.17 24.86 -36.45
CA PHE A 36 18.63 25.37 -35.14
C PHE A 36 19.04 26.85 -35.13
N GLU A 37 18.86 27.57 -36.23
CA GLU A 37 19.06 29.02 -36.27
C GLU A 37 17.74 29.70 -35.93
N ILE A 38 17.69 30.37 -34.77
CA ILE A 38 16.51 31.11 -34.28
C ILE A 38 16.83 32.59 -34.34
N PRO A 39 16.05 33.39 -35.07
CA PRO A 39 16.28 34.86 -35.18
C PRO A 39 16.19 35.56 -33.83
N ALA A 40 16.96 36.65 -33.70
CA ALA A 40 17.00 37.42 -32.46
C ALA A 40 15.66 38.03 -32.07
N GLU A 41 14.83 38.39 -33.04
CA GLU A 41 13.46 38.87 -32.80
C GLU A 41 12.54 37.81 -32.17
N VAL A 42 12.73 36.52 -32.52
CA VAL A 42 12.00 35.42 -31.90
C VAL A 42 12.45 35.23 -30.46
N TYR A 43 13.74 35.25 -30.17
CA TYR A 43 14.26 35.22 -28.81
C TYR A 43 13.74 36.40 -27.99
N SER A 44 13.77 37.62 -28.54
CA SER A 44 13.25 38.81 -27.86
C SER A 44 11.74 38.74 -27.59
N ALA A 45 10.97 38.21 -28.54
CA ALA A 45 9.53 38.06 -28.37
C ALA A 45 9.14 37.02 -27.29
N TRP A 46 9.97 35.99 -27.12
CA TRP A 46 9.75 34.94 -26.14
C TRP A 46 10.46 35.20 -24.80
N ASP A 47 11.39 36.18 -24.72
CA ASP A 47 12.08 36.51 -23.48
C ASP A 47 11.13 37.14 -22.47
N GLY A 48 10.73 36.32 -21.47
CA GLY A 48 9.88 36.73 -20.37
C GLY A 48 10.62 37.24 -19.13
N LYS A 49 11.96 37.33 -19.13
CA LYS A 49 12.75 37.62 -17.92
C LYS A 49 12.39 38.96 -17.27
N ALA A 50 12.37 40.05 -18.05
CA ALA A 50 12.03 41.37 -17.51
C ALA A 50 10.59 41.43 -16.96
N ARG A 51 9.64 40.85 -17.70
CA ARG A 51 8.24 40.73 -17.26
C ARG A 51 8.12 39.86 -16.02
N GLY A 52 8.84 38.75 -15.99
CA GLY A 52 8.87 37.84 -14.83
C GLY A 52 9.43 38.52 -13.59
N ALA A 53 10.55 39.26 -13.72
CA ALA A 53 11.13 40.02 -12.62
C ALA A 53 10.13 41.03 -12.02
N THR A 54 9.42 41.77 -12.87
CA THR A 54 8.38 42.70 -12.41
C THR A 54 7.24 42.00 -11.64
N PHE A 55 6.80 40.81 -12.09
CA PHE A 55 5.80 40.02 -11.37
C PHE A 55 6.31 39.53 -10.04
N GLU A 56 7.56 39.07 -9.98
CA GLU A 56 8.18 38.61 -8.75
C GLU A 56 8.37 39.76 -7.73
N GLU A 57 8.87 40.91 -8.17
CA GLU A 57 8.96 42.12 -7.33
C GLU A 57 7.59 42.54 -6.75
N ASN A 58 6.55 42.60 -7.59
CA ASN A 58 5.19 42.89 -7.15
C ASN A 58 4.66 41.89 -6.14
N TRP A 59 4.91 40.60 -6.38
CA TRP A 59 4.54 39.52 -5.46
C TRP A 59 5.24 39.66 -4.11
N ASN A 60 6.55 39.88 -4.13
CA ASN A 60 7.37 40.03 -2.94
C ASN A 60 6.95 41.23 -2.11
N ALA A 61 6.65 42.36 -2.75
CA ALA A 61 6.13 43.56 -2.07
C ALA A 61 4.78 43.29 -1.39
N ARG A 62 3.83 42.64 -2.10
CA ARG A 62 2.53 42.25 -1.55
C ARG A 62 2.68 41.27 -0.39
N PHE A 63 3.54 40.29 -0.53
CA PHE A 63 3.76 39.29 0.52
C PHE A 63 4.44 39.91 1.75
N ALA A 64 5.36 40.84 1.57
CA ALA A 64 5.95 41.61 2.68
C ALA A 64 4.89 42.42 3.45
N ALA A 65 3.99 43.11 2.74
CA ALA A 65 2.88 43.82 3.34
C ALA A 65 1.90 42.87 4.06
N TYR A 66 1.59 41.74 3.46
CA TYR A 66 0.76 40.70 4.08
C TYR A 66 1.40 40.15 5.37
N ARG A 67 2.71 39.84 5.35
CA ARG A 67 3.45 39.37 6.52
C ARG A 67 3.44 40.43 7.66
N ALA A 68 3.50 41.72 7.34
CA ALA A 68 3.42 42.77 8.34
C ALA A 68 2.01 42.87 8.95
N ALA A 69 0.97 42.73 8.13
CA ALA A 69 -0.43 42.84 8.58
C ALA A 69 -0.96 41.56 9.24
N PHE A 70 -0.52 40.38 8.80
CA PHE A 70 -1.01 39.07 9.20
C PHE A 70 0.16 38.10 9.44
N PRO A 71 0.97 38.32 10.51
CA PRO A 71 2.23 37.55 10.71
C PRO A 71 2.00 36.07 10.95
N ALA A 72 0.94 35.66 11.63
CA ALA A 72 0.65 34.25 11.92
C ALA A 72 0.22 33.51 10.65
N GLU A 73 -0.65 34.09 9.84
CA GLU A 73 -1.13 33.53 8.59
C GLU A 73 0.00 33.45 7.55
N ALA A 74 0.86 34.48 7.51
CA ALA A 74 2.03 34.47 6.63
C ALA A 74 3.03 33.37 7.00
N ALA A 75 3.29 33.19 8.29
CA ALA A 75 4.16 32.11 8.77
C ALA A 75 3.59 30.72 8.41
N GLU A 76 2.28 30.56 8.55
CA GLU A 76 1.61 29.30 8.17
C GLU A 76 1.63 29.06 6.66
N PHE A 77 1.47 30.09 5.85
CA PHE A 77 1.62 30.01 4.39
C PHE A 77 3.04 29.60 4.00
N GLU A 78 4.06 30.23 4.60
CA GLU A 78 5.46 29.89 4.37
C GLU A 78 5.74 28.42 4.74
N ARG A 79 5.27 27.98 5.90
CA ARG A 79 5.43 26.60 6.36
C ARG A 79 4.83 25.61 5.36
N ARG A 80 3.56 25.79 5.00
CA ARG A 80 2.82 24.82 4.17
C ARG A 80 3.19 24.85 2.70
N VAL A 81 3.28 26.06 2.12
CA VAL A 81 3.37 26.23 0.67
C VAL A 81 4.82 26.34 0.22
N MET A 82 5.62 27.17 0.88
CA MET A 82 6.99 27.42 0.46
C MET A 82 7.95 26.34 0.94
N LYS A 83 7.86 25.96 2.23
CA LYS A 83 8.79 25.00 2.86
C LYS A 83 8.27 23.57 2.86
N ARG A 84 6.95 23.38 2.78
CA ARG A 84 6.25 22.07 2.87
C ARG A 84 6.58 21.31 4.15
N GLU A 85 6.80 22.04 5.25
CA GLU A 85 7.12 21.51 6.58
C GLU A 85 5.85 21.11 7.32
N LEU A 86 5.94 20.05 8.15
CA LEU A 86 4.89 19.67 9.09
C LEU A 86 4.81 20.67 10.27
N PRO A 87 3.67 20.75 10.98
CA PRO A 87 3.53 21.60 12.16
C PRO A 87 4.61 21.31 13.23
N ALA A 88 5.05 22.35 13.96
CA ALA A 88 6.12 22.24 14.96
C ALA A 88 5.82 21.19 16.06
N ASN A 89 4.54 20.98 16.37
CA ASN A 89 4.10 19.98 17.36
C ASN A 89 3.94 18.56 16.79
N TRP A 90 4.28 18.32 15.52
CA TRP A 90 4.06 17.04 14.87
C TRP A 90 4.68 15.86 15.59
N ALA A 91 5.95 15.97 16.02
CA ALA A 91 6.65 14.88 16.68
C ALA A 91 5.94 14.46 17.99
N ALA A 92 5.47 15.43 18.78
CA ALA A 92 4.72 15.16 20.02
C ALA A 92 3.34 14.54 19.72
N THR A 93 2.63 15.06 18.73
CA THR A 93 1.33 14.53 18.31
C THR A 93 1.44 13.09 17.82
N LYS A 94 2.43 12.81 16.97
CA LYS A 94 2.76 11.46 16.48
C LYS A 94 2.99 10.50 17.64
N ALA A 95 3.89 10.84 18.56
CA ALA A 95 4.25 9.99 19.69
C ALA A 95 3.04 9.73 20.60
N ALA A 96 2.27 10.76 20.94
CA ALA A 96 1.07 10.63 21.77
C ALA A 96 0.01 9.74 21.12
N TYR A 97 -0.21 9.88 19.82
CA TYR A 97 -1.20 9.07 19.10
C TYR A 97 -0.79 7.59 19.06
N ILE A 98 0.46 7.28 18.72
CA ILE A 98 0.97 5.90 18.71
C ILE A 98 0.88 5.28 20.11
N ALA A 99 1.28 6.02 21.16
CA ALA A 99 1.18 5.56 22.54
C ALA A 99 -0.28 5.22 22.92
N SER A 100 -1.24 6.06 22.54
CA SER A 100 -2.66 5.81 22.78
C SER A 100 -3.20 4.55 22.10
N CYS A 101 -2.70 4.23 20.89
CA CYS A 101 -3.07 3.00 20.18
C CYS A 101 -2.55 1.76 20.93
N ARG A 102 -1.33 1.81 21.47
CA ARG A 102 -0.74 0.72 22.27
C ARG A 102 -1.48 0.50 23.57
N GLU A 103 -1.79 1.58 24.29
CA GLU A 103 -2.50 1.54 25.56
C GLU A 103 -3.89 0.92 25.41
N LYS A 104 -4.67 1.37 24.41
CA LYS A 104 -6.01 0.86 24.17
C LYS A 104 -6.03 -0.59 23.69
N SER A 105 -5.04 -1.00 22.92
CA SER A 105 -4.90 -2.37 22.43
C SER A 105 -6.20 -2.97 21.86
N GLU A 106 -6.90 -2.20 21.02
CA GLU A 106 -8.26 -2.51 20.56
C GLU A 106 -8.26 -3.57 19.45
N ASN A 107 -9.16 -4.55 19.55
CA ASN A 107 -9.43 -5.49 18.47
C ASN A 107 -10.41 -4.88 17.46
N ILE A 108 -9.88 -4.15 16.51
CA ILE A 108 -10.66 -3.42 15.49
C ILE A 108 -10.11 -3.67 14.08
N ALA A 109 -10.96 -3.43 13.10
CA ALA A 109 -10.54 -3.44 11.70
C ALA A 109 -9.50 -2.34 11.46
N THR A 110 -8.49 -2.60 10.60
CA THR A 110 -7.47 -1.57 10.33
C THR A 110 -8.05 -0.36 9.59
N ARG A 111 -9.19 -0.49 8.85
CA ARG A 111 -9.95 0.67 8.35
C ARG A 111 -10.52 1.52 9.49
N LYS A 112 -10.92 0.91 10.62
CA LYS A 112 -11.39 1.64 11.81
C LYS A 112 -10.21 2.30 12.53
N ALA A 113 -9.07 1.64 12.63
CA ALA A 113 -7.85 2.22 13.13
C ALA A 113 -7.41 3.43 12.27
N SER A 114 -7.57 3.35 10.95
CA SER A 114 -7.36 4.49 10.02
C SER A 114 -8.33 5.64 10.26
N GLN A 115 -9.61 5.36 10.54
CA GLN A 115 -10.57 6.40 10.95
C GLN A 115 -10.12 7.10 12.23
N ASN A 116 -9.66 6.33 13.22
CA ASN A 116 -9.15 6.87 14.47
C ASN A 116 -7.88 7.73 14.22
N ALA A 117 -7.01 7.32 13.28
CA ALA A 117 -5.85 8.11 12.87
C ALA A 117 -6.27 9.44 12.24
N LEU A 118 -7.22 9.43 11.30
CA LEU A 118 -7.75 10.66 10.71
C LEU A 118 -8.35 11.59 11.78
N ALA A 119 -9.14 11.04 12.72
CA ALA A 119 -9.74 11.83 13.79
C ALA A 119 -8.71 12.48 14.72
N ALA A 120 -7.55 11.84 14.94
CA ALA A 120 -6.48 12.35 15.79
C ALA A 120 -5.52 13.30 15.05
N LEU A 121 -5.19 12.99 13.78
CA LEU A 121 -4.11 13.67 13.05
C LEU A 121 -4.61 14.87 12.24
N VAL A 122 -5.84 14.85 11.70
CA VAL A 122 -6.40 15.97 10.91
C VAL A 122 -6.45 17.29 11.70
N PRO A 123 -6.87 17.31 12.98
CA PRO A 123 -6.82 18.55 13.76
C PRO A 123 -5.41 19.11 13.99
N ALA A 124 -4.41 18.22 14.03
CA ALA A 124 -3.02 18.61 14.27
C ALA A 124 -2.24 18.95 13.00
N VAL A 125 -2.69 18.46 11.84
CA VAL A 125 -2.11 18.69 10.51
C VAL A 125 -3.21 19.25 9.60
N PRO A 126 -3.54 20.56 9.72
CA PRO A 126 -4.70 21.15 9.07
C PRO A 126 -4.60 21.20 7.54
N GLU A 127 -3.45 20.90 6.96
CA GLU A 127 -3.27 20.72 5.52
C GLU A 127 -3.79 19.38 4.99
N ILE A 128 -4.15 18.42 5.85
CA ILE A 128 -4.75 17.17 5.40
C ILE A 128 -6.14 17.44 4.80
N PHE A 129 -6.28 17.09 3.54
CA PHE A 129 -7.50 17.29 2.74
C PHE A 129 -7.79 16.02 1.94
N GLY A 130 -9.00 15.52 1.95
CA GLY A 130 -9.29 14.32 1.17
C GLY A 130 -10.73 13.89 1.19
N GLY A 131 -10.96 12.63 0.82
CA GLY A 131 -12.31 12.07 0.76
C GLY A 131 -12.34 10.71 0.10
N SER A 132 -13.54 10.28 -0.28
CA SER A 132 -13.79 8.95 -0.79
C SER A 132 -14.59 8.98 -2.09
N ALA A 133 -14.37 7.96 -2.94
CA ALA A 133 -15.13 7.72 -4.16
C ALA A 133 -16.50 7.10 -3.82
N ASP A 134 -17.38 7.91 -3.22
CA ASP A 134 -18.74 7.55 -2.78
C ASP A 134 -18.83 6.42 -1.75
N LEU A 135 -17.73 6.16 -1.03
CA LEU A 135 -17.59 5.07 -0.05
C LEU A 135 -17.21 5.59 1.35
N ALA A 136 -17.55 6.85 1.68
CA ALA A 136 -17.15 7.49 2.94
C ALA A 136 -17.50 6.66 4.18
N GLY A 137 -18.70 6.08 4.22
CA GLY A 137 -19.18 5.23 5.31
C GLY A 137 -18.50 3.86 5.36
N SER A 138 -18.16 3.28 4.21
CA SER A 138 -17.50 1.97 4.13
C SER A 138 -16.00 2.06 4.36
N ASN A 139 -15.35 3.10 3.81
CA ASN A 139 -13.94 3.36 4.01
C ASN A 139 -13.62 4.00 5.36
N LEU A 140 -14.65 4.47 6.09
CA LEU A 140 -14.54 5.15 7.39
C LEU A 140 -13.63 6.38 7.33
N THR A 141 -13.80 7.22 6.30
CA THR A 141 -12.96 8.42 6.08
C THR A 141 -13.60 9.71 6.53
N PHE A 142 -14.89 9.72 6.78
CA PHE A 142 -15.59 10.86 7.38
C PHE A 142 -15.50 10.79 8.90
N VAL A 143 -14.86 11.79 9.52
CA VAL A 143 -14.62 11.82 10.97
C VAL A 143 -15.23 13.08 11.60
N LYS A 144 -15.33 13.11 12.93
CA LYS A 144 -15.77 14.33 13.64
C LYS A 144 -14.86 15.50 13.27
N GLY A 145 -15.46 16.61 12.83
CA GLY A 145 -14.73 17.77 12.35
C GLY A 145 -14.49 17.79 10.83
N SER A 146 -14.85 16.71 10.11
CA SER A 146 -14.89 16.75 8.65
C SER A 146 -15.99 17.68 8.18
N LYS A 147 -15.63 18.60 7.27
CA LYS A 147 -16.55 19.53 6.60
C LYS A 147 -16.44 19.34 5.10
N GLY A 148 -17.55 19.01 4.45
CA GLY A 148 -17.59 18.84 3.00
C GLY A 148 -17.36 20.17 2.29
N VAL A 149 -16.55 20.15 1.22
CA VAL A 149 -16.39 21.28 0.31
C VAL A 149 -17.64 21.40 -0.54
N THR A 150 -18.20 22.59 -0.62
CA THR A 150 -19.34 22.94 -1.47
C THR A 150 -18.97 24.10 -2.42
N ARG A 151 -19.90 24.48 -3.29
CA ARG A 151 -19.71 25.65 -4.18
C ARG A 151 -19.52 26.96 -3.40
N SER A 152 -20.14 27.08 -2.23
CA SER A 152 -20.18 28.31 -1.42
C SER A 152 -19.33 28.27 -0.15
N GLU A 153 -18.90 27.05 0.27
CA GLU A 153 -18.20 26.88 1.54
C GLU A 153 -16.95 26.00 1.37
N GLY A 154 -15.85 26.44 1.96
CA GLY A 154 -14.64 25.64 2.10
C GLY A 154 -14.79 24.54 3.15
N GLY A 155 -13.92 23.55 3.06
CA GLY A 155 -13.88 22.41 3.98
C GLY A 155 -12.59 21.64 3.83
N ASN A 156 -12.51 20.48 4.50
CA ASN A 156 -11.37 19.56 4.45
C ASN A 156 -11.74 18.17 3.90
N TYR A 157 -12.99 18.01 3.43
CA TYR A 157 -13.49 16.75 2.88
C TYR A 157 -14.12 16.95 1.50
N CYS A 158 -13.72 16.11 0.55
CA CYS A 158 -14.25 16.12 -0.81
C CYS A 158 -15.07 14.86 -1.09
N TYR A 159 -16.33 15.02 -1.49
CA TYR A 159 -17.17 13.95 -2.00
C TYR A 159 -16.91 13.76 -3.50
N TYR A 160 -16.01 12.85 -3.83
CA TYR A 160 -15.58 12.65 -5.22
C TYR A 160 -16.63 11.97 -6.11
N GLY A 161 -17.63 11.31 -5.50
CA GLY A 161 -18.53 10.40 -6.24
C GLY A 161 -17.80 9.16 -6.74
N VAL A 162 -18.45 8.34 -7.55
CA VAL A 162 -17.87 7.12 -8.13
C VAL A 162 -16.91 7.50 -9.26
N ARG A 163 -15.70 7.94 -8.91
CA ARG A 163 -14.69 8.48 -9.85
C ARG A 163 -13.26 8.23 -9.37
N GLU A 164 -12.86 6.98 -9.25
CA GLU A 164 -11.58 6.58 -8.67
C GLU A 164 -10.38 7.21 -9.40
N PHE A 165 -10.40 7.18 -10.74
CA PHE A 165 -9.38 7.84 -11.55
C PHE A 165 -9.39 9.36 -11.36
N GLY A 166 -10.58 9.99 -11.51
CA GLY A 166 -10.73 11.43 -11.35
C GLY A 166 -10.32 11.91 -9.96
N MET A 167 -10.73 11.20 -8.90
CA MET A 167 -10.33 11.44 -7.51
C MET A 167 -8.80 11.43 -7.36
N THR A 168 -8.15 10.38 -7.87
CA THR A 168 -6.69 10.24 -7.77
C THR A 168 -5.95 11.31 -8.57
N ALA A 169 -6.44 11.64 -9.78
CA ALA A 169 -5.87 12.68 -10.62
C ALA A 169 -6.05 14.09 -10.01
N ILE A 170 -7.21 14.39 -9.41
CA ILE A 170 -7.46 15.64 -8.67
C ILE A 170 -6.49 15.74 -7.49
N ALA A 171 -6.32 14.65 -6.72
CA ALA A 171 -5.38 14.63 -5.61
C ALA A 171 -3.92 14.83 -6.07
N ASN A 172 -3.53 14.28 -7.22
CA ASN A 172 -2.22 14.59 -7.83
C ASN A 172 -2.08 16.07 -8.14
N GLY A 173 -3.11 16.71 -8.69
CA GLY A 173 -3.13 18.15 -8.96
C GLY A 173 -3.02 19.00 -7.68
N ILE A 174 -3.73 18.61 -6.61
CA ILE A 174 -3.66 19.25 -5.29
C ILE A 174 -2.24 19.14 -4.70
N ALA A 175 -1.63 17.95 -4.77
CA ALA A 175 -0.26 17.74 -4.30
C ALA A 175 0.77 18.55 -5.09
N LEU A 176 0.61 18.66 -6.41
CA LEU A 176 1.45 19.46 -7.30
C LEU A 176 1.34 20.96 -6.97
N HIS A 177 0.13 21.46 -6.76
CA HIS A 177 -0.10 22.86 -6.38
C HIS A 177 0.58 23.19 -5.05
N GLY A 178 0.57 22.26 -4.10
CA GLY A 178 1.15 22.44 -2.77
C GLY A 178 0.18 23.11 -1.78
N GLY A 179 0.60 23.19 -0.50
CA GLY A 179 -0.19 23.76 0.58
C GLY A 179 -1.20 22.82 1.22
N LEU A 180 -1.56 21.72 0.55
CA LEU A 180 -2.41 20.67 1.07
C LEU A 180 -1.72 19.30 0.95
N LEU A 181 -2.04 18.40 1.87
CA LEU A 181 -1.66 16.99 1.87
C LEU A 181 -2.89 16.15 1.53
N PRO A 182 -3.06 15.77 0.25
CA PRO A 182 -4.26 15.06 -0.16
C PRO A 182 -4.26 13.60 0.27
N TYR A 183 -5.44 13.10 0.67
CA TYR A 183 -5.72 11.68 0.73
C TYR A 183 -6.94 11.32 -0.11
N THR A 184 -6.96 10.08 -0.62
CA THR A 184 -8.06 9.52 -1.41
C THR A 184 -8.47 8.18 -0.84
N ALA A 185 -9.74 7.79 -0.96
CA ALA A 185 -10.20 6.52 -0.45
C ALA A 185 -11.19 5.81 -1.38
N THR A 186 -11.01 4.50 -1.48
CA THR A 186 -11.92 3.57 -2.15
C THR A 186 -11.68 2.15 -1.64
N PHE A 187 -12.39 1.13 -2.16
CA PHE A 187 -12.01 -0.25 -1.95
C PHE A 187 -10.74 -0.61 -2.73
N LEU A 188 -9.94 -1.52 -2.20
CA LEU A 188 -8.68 -1.89 -2.83
C LEU A 188 -8.87 -2.45 -4.25
N VAL A 189 -9.92 -3.25 -4.48
CA VAL A 189 -10.24 -3.78 -5.81
C VAL A 189 -10.46 -2.66 -6.84
N PHE A 190 -11.00 -1.52 -6.43
CA PHE A 190 -11.23 -0.37 -7.33
C PHE A 190 -9.98 0.46 -7.62
N SER A 191 -8.82 0.06 -7.06
CA SER A 191 -7.53 0.58 -7.51
C SER A 191 -7.29 0.32 -9.00
N ASP A 192 -7.95 -0.67 -9.60
CA ASP A 192 -7.90 -0.93 -11.04
C ASP A 192 -8.38 0.28 -11.85
N TYR A 193 -9.47 0.93 -11.42
CA TYR A 193 -9.94 2.17 -12.06
C TYR A 193 -8.98 3.35 -11.84
N ALA A 194 -8.28 3.40 -10.71
CA ALA A 194 -7.33 4.46 -10.38
C ALA A 194 -5.89 4.21 -10.86
N ARG A 195 -5.60 3.04 -11.43
CA ARG A 195 -4.26 2.52 -11.69
C ARG A 195 -3.31 3.53 -12.35
N ASN A 196 -3.75 4.19 -13.40
CA ASN A 196 -2.94 5.19 -14.09
C ASN A 196 -2.65 6.41 -13.19
N GLY A 197 -3.65 6.91 -12.45
CA GLY A 197 -3.50 8.02 -11.50
C GLY A 197 -2.50 7.70 -10.39
N ILE A 198 -2.54 6.47 -9.85
CA ILE A 198 -1.60 5.97 -8.84
C ILE A 198 -0.17 5.95 -9.42
N ARG A 199 -0.01 5.40 -10.62
CA ARG A 199 1.28 5.35 -11.30
C ARG A 199 1.84 6.76 -11.56
N MET A 200 0.99 7.70 -11.94
CA MET A 200 1.39 9.09 -12.16
C MET A 200 1.80 9.79 -10.85
N ALA A 201 1.11 9.55 -9.73
CA ALA A 201 1.53 10.05 -8.42
C ALA A 201 2.97 9.60 -8.09
N ALA A 202 3.27 8.32 -8.31
CA ALA A 202 4.59 7.74 -8.07
C ALA A 202 5.66 8.30 -9.02
N LEU A 203 5.35 8.39 -10.32
CA LEU A 203 6.24 8.94 -11.36
C LEU A 203 6.59 10.42 -11.10
N MET A 204 5.59 11.21 -10.73
CA MET A 204 5.73 12.63 -10.42
C MET A 204 6.24 12.88 -8.98
N LYS A 205 6.49 11.82 -8.20
CA LYS A 205 6.93 11.89 -6.79
C LYS A 205 6.00 12.74 -5.92
N GLN A 206 4.70 12.61 -6.12
CA GLN A 206 3.72 13.42 -5.41
C GLN A 206 3.38 12.81 -4.06
N ARG A 207 3.36 13.64 -3.02
CA ARG A 207 2.94 13.31 -1.66
C ARG A 207 1.43 13.16 -1.62
N GLN A 208 0.94 11.94 -1.80
CA GLN A 208 -0.48 11.59 -1.74
C GLN A 208 -0.65 10.33 -0.88
N ILE A 209 -1.70 10.29 -0.05
CA ILE A 209 -2.04 9.14 0.78
C ILE A 209 -3.28 8.45 0.19
N MET A 210 -3.18 7.17 -0.12
CA MET A 210 -4.26 6.37 -0.68
C MET A 210 -4.78 5.40 0.38
N VAL A 211 -6.02 5.57 0.82
CA VAL A 211 -6.67 4.77 1.86
C VAL A 211 -7.55 3.74 1.18
N TYR A 212 -7.03 2.52 0.98
CA TYR A 212 -7.74 1.46 0.27
C TYR A 212 -8.14 0.36 1.24
N THR A 213 -9.46 0.24 1.44
CA THR A 213 -10.04 -0.72 2.39
C THR A 213 -10.52 -1.99 1.70
N HIS A 214 -10.97 -2.99 2.48
CA HIS A 214 -11.41 -4.28 1.96
C HIS A 214 -10.26 -5.02 1.25
N ASP A 215 -9.17 -5.21 1.99
CA ASP A 215 -7.83 -5.57 1.49
C ASP A 215 -7.65 -7.02 1.03
N SER A 216 -8.61 -7.89 1.31
CA SER A 216 -8.49 -9.33 1.00
C SER A 216 -9.84 -10.04 0.96
N ILE A 217 -9.82 -11.33 0.65
CA ILE A 217 -10.99 -12.23 0.72
C ILE A 217 -11.66 -12.25 2.11
N GLY A 218 -10.95 -11.81 3.16
CA GLY A 218 -11.47 -11.68 4.51
C GLY A 218 -12.62 -10.68 4.65
N LEU A 219 -12.89 -9.86 3.65
CA LEU A 219 -14.02 -8.94 3.61
C LEU A 219 -15.38 -9.68 3.59
N GLY A 220 -15.43 -10.88 2.99
CA GLY A 220 -16.57 -11.82 3.15
C GLY A 220 -17.59 -11.81 2.01
N GLU A 221 -18.84 -11.57 2.33
CA GLU A 221 -20.02 -11.84 1.49
C GLU A 221 -20.10 -11.01 0.21
N ASP A 222 -19.41 -9.87 0.11
CA ASP A 222 -19.37 -9.04 -1.10
C ASP A 222 -18.83 -9.81 -2.32
N GLY A 223 -18.06 -10.86 -2.08
CA GLY A 223 -17.65 -11.85 -3.06
C GLY A 223 -16.54 -11.41 -4.03
N PRO A 224 -16.31 -12.20 -5.10
CA PRO A 224 -15.15 -12.06 -5.98
C PRO A 224 -14.98 -10.69 -6.63
N THR A 225 -16.07 -9.99 -6.90
CA THR A 225 -16.02 -8.64 -7.53
C THR A 225 -15.45 -7.56 -6.61
N HIS A 226 -15.36 -7.85 -5.32
CA HIS A 226 -14.85 -6.92 -4.29
C HIS A 226 -13.60 -7.45 -3.58
N GLN A 227 -13.21 -8.71 -3.82
CA GLN A 227 -12.09 -9.40 -3.17
C GLN A 227 -10.81 -9.26 -4.02
N PRO A 228 -9.85 -8.43 -3.60
CA PRO A 228 -8.59 -8.27 -4.33
C PRO A 228 -7.70 -9.52 -4.17
N ILE A 229 -7.06 -9.96 -5.24
CA ILE A 229 -6.10 -11.06 -5.26
C ILE A 229 -4.74 -10.57 -5.75
N GLU A 230 -4.67 -10.05 -6.99
CA GLU A 230 -3.44 -9.57 -7.64
C GLU A 230 -3.12 -8.10 -7.35
N HIS A 231 -4.03 -7.36 -6.74
CA HIS A 231 -3.94 -5.91 -6.58
C HIS A 231 -2.73 -5.49 -5.74
N ILE A 232 -2.56 -6.04 -4.53
CA ILE A 232 -1.41 -5.72 -3.66
C ILE A 232 -0.08 -6.08 -4.33
N PRO A 233 0.14 -7.31 -4.84
CA PRO A 233 1.35 -7.66 -5.56
C PRO A 233 1.67 -6.70 -6.71
N SER A 234 0.66 -6.38 -7.52
CA SER A 234 0.83 -5.53 -8.68
C SER A 234 1.06 -4.05 -8.31
N LEU A 235 0.54 -3.57 -7.19
CA LEU A 235 0.79 -2.22 -6.69
C LEU A 235 2.19 -2.09 -6.09
N ARG A 236 2.67 -3.12 -5.38
CA ARG A 236 4.02 -3.16 -4.80
C ARG A 236 5.15 -3.06 -5.83
N ILE A 237 4.91 -3.46 -7.09
CA ILE A 237 5.90 -3.34 -8.17
C ILE A 237 5.90 -1.98 -8.88
N ILE A 238 4.99 -1.06 -8.54
CA ILE A 238 5.05 0.30 -9.04
C ILE A 238 6.26 1.00 -8.38
N PRO A 239 7.24 1.48 -9.16
CA PRO A 239 8.38 2.21 -8.59
C PRO A 239 7.92 3.42 -7.79
N ASN A 240 8.58 3.66 -6.66
CA ASN A 240 8.31 4.80 -5.78
C ASN A 240 6.92 4.85 -5.14
N LEU A 241 6.18 3.75 -5.09
CA LEU A 241 4.94 3.63 -4.31
C LEU A 241 5.22 2.81 -3.04
N ASP A 242 4.91 3.34 -1.86
CA ASP A 242 4.95 2.58 -0.61
C ASP A 242 3.58 1.98 -0.33
N VAL A 243 3.54 0.65 -0.26
CA VAL A 243 2.32 -0.12 -0.01
C VAL A 243 2.36 -0.68 1.40
N TRP A 244 1.61 -0.06 2.30
CA TRP A 244 1.46 -0.46 3.69
C TRP A 244 0.23 -1.35 3.87
N ARG A 245 0.41 -2.51 4.49
CA ARG A 245 -0.65 -3.42 4.89
C ARG A 245 -0.51 -3.78 6.37
N PRO A 246 -1.02 -2.91 7.26
CA PRO A 246 -0.82 -3.05 8.70
C PRO A 246 -1.65 -4.17 9.32
N ALA A 247 -1.11 -4.82 10.37
CA ALA A 247 -1.72 -5.94 11.07
C ALA A 247 -2.74 -5.51 12.15
N ASP A 248 -2.58 -4.34 12.74
CA ASP A 248 -3.43 -3.83 13.84
C ASP A 248 -3.42 -2.31 13.94
N ALA A 249 -3.99 -1.77 15.02
CA ALA A 249 -4.09 -0.33 15.25
C ALA A 249 -2.71 0.35 15.40
N THR A 250 -1.72 -0.32 16.01
CA THR A 250 -0.37 0.22 16.20
C THR A 250 0.37 0.35 14.88
N GLU A 251 0.41 -0.71 14.07
CA GLU A 251 1.00 -0.64 12.73
C GLU A 251 0.26 0.36 11.83
N THR A 252 -1.08 0.45 11.95
CA THR A 252 -1.87 1.43 11.19
C THR A 252 -1.50 2.87 11.57
N ALA A 253 -1.31 3.16 12.84
CA ALA A 253 -0.88 4.47 13.31
C ALA A 253 0.50 4.84 12.74
N ILE A 254 1.44 3.90 12.76
CA ILE A 254 2.80 4.12 12.22
C ILE A 254 2.76 4.26 10.70
N ALA A 255 1.98 3.44 9.99
CA ALA A 255 1.80 3.57 8.54
C ALA A 255 1.27 4.96 8.15
N TRP A 256 0.27 5.50 8.88
CA TRP A 256 -0.23 6.85 8.67
C TRP A 256 0.84 7.92 8.91
N THR A 257 1.60 7.80 10.00
CA THR A 257 2.65 8.80 10.30
C THR A 257 3.78 8.75 9.29
N CYS A 258 4.19 7.56 8.84
CA CYS A 258 5.16 7.39 7.76
C CYS A 258 4.65 7.99 6.44
N ALA A 259 3.37 7.77 6.11
CA ALA A 259 2.75 8.33 4.91
C ALA A 259 2.66 9.87 4.94
N ILE A 260 2.37 10.46 6.11
CA ILE A 260 2.38 11.90 6.32
C ILE A 260 3.80 12.48 6.22
N GLU A 261 4.81 11.80 6.73
CA GLU A 261 6.21 12.26 6.70
C GLU A 261 6.86 12.09 5.32
N ARG A 262 6.38 11.19 4.50
CA ARG A 262 6.94 10.94 3.18
C ARG A 262 6.70 12.08 2.22
N ALA A 263 7.78 12.78 1.80
CA ALA A 263 7.69 13.96 0.94
C ALA A 263 7.94 13.68 -0.55
N ASP A 264 8.55 12.54 -0.90
CA ASP A 264 9.11 12.22 -2.23
C ASP A 264 8.33 11.18 -3.03
N GLY A 265 7.12 10.84 -2.58
CA GLY A 265 6.27 9.88 -3.26
C GLY A 265 4.98 9.57 -2.53
N PRO A 266 4.06 8.84 -3.18
CA PRO A 266 2.79 8.43 -2.61
C PRO A 266 2.93 7.23 -1.68
N SER A 267 2.03 7.14 -0.71
CA SER A 267 1.84 5.98 0.16
C SER A 267 0.42 5.44 0.03
N MET A 268 0.27 4.12 -0.05
CA MET A 268 -1.01 3.43 -0.06
C MET A 268 -1.14 2.57 1.19
N LEU A 269 -2.28 2.65 1.85
CA LEU A 269 -2.65 1.84 3.00
C LEU A 269 -3.72 0.84 2.58
N ALA A 270 -3.39 -0.45 2.59
CA ALA A 270 -4.33 -1.55 2.37
C ALA A 270 -4.89 -2.01 3.72
N LEU A 271 -6.20 -1.83 3.92
CA LEU A 271 -6.83 -1.91 5.24
C LEU A 271 -7.96 -2.95 5.27
N SER A 272 -8.00 -3.75 6.34
CA SER A 272 -9.00 -4.78 6.54
C SER A 272 -10.41 -4.23 6.79
N ARG A 273 -11.43 -4.97 6.32
CA ARG A 273 -12.84 -4.78 6.71
C ARG A 273 -13.14 -5.44 8.06
N GLN A 274 -12.62 -6.65 8.24
CA GLN A 274 -12.80 -7.45 9.44
C GLN A 274 -11.93 -6.94 10.60
N ASN A 275 -12.39 -7.15 11.82
CA ASN A 275 -11.61 -6.84 13.01
C ASN A 275 -10.41 -7.78 13.14
N LEU A 276 -9.29 -7.22 13.59
CA LEU A 276 -8.04 -7.93 13.82
C LEU A 276 -7.62 -7.77 15.28
N PRO A 277 -7.00 -8.79 15.89
CA PRO A 277 -6.46 -8.67 17.24
C PRO A 277 -5.21 -7.80 17.24
N THR A 278 -4.97 -7.10 18.33
CA THR A 278 -3.71 -6.40 18.55
C THR A 278 -2.58 -7.40 18.82
N VAL A 279 -1.57 -7.38 17.99
CA VAL A 279 -0.43 -8.32 18.06
C VAL A 279 0.93 -7.59 18.05
N THR A 280 0.96 -6.30 17.69
CA THR A 280 2.21 -5.55 17.52
C THR A 280 2.49 -4.51 18.62
N ALA A 281 1.66 -4.46 19.68
CA ALA A 281 1.76 -3.44 20.74
C ALA A 281 3.13 -3.34 21.43
N LYS A 282 3.92 -4.41 21.44
CA LYS A 282 5.27 -4.45 22.04
C LYS A 282 6.39 -4.14 21.04
N ALA A 283 6.10 -4.08 19.76
CA ALA A 283 7.11 -3.80 18.73
C ALA A 283 7.56 -2.32 18.80
N SER A 284 8.82 -2.06 18.48
CA SER A 284 9.36 -0.71 18.43
C SER A 284 8.78 0.09 17.27
N ASP A 285 8.46 1.38 17.51
CA ASP A 285 8.00 2.29 16.45
C ASP A 285 9.02 2.39 15.32
N ALA A 286 10.30 2.48 15.69
CA ALA A 286 11.39 2.58 14.74
C ALA A 286 11.53 1.32 13.86
N ASP A 287 11.26 0.14 14.41
CA ASP A 287 11.35 -1.12 13.66
C ASP A 287 10.14 -1.29 12.74
N ILE A 288 8.94 -0.97 13.20
CA ILE A 288 7.74 -0.97 12.34
C ILE A 288 7.93 0.01 11.17
N ALA A 289 8.47 1.20 11.43
CA ALA A 289 8.72 2.22 10.41
C ALA A 289 9.75 1.79 9.34
N LYS A 290 10.58 0.77 9.61
CA LYS A 290 11.47 0.16 8.60
C LYS A 290 10.76 -0.76 7.62
N GLY A 291 9.46 -1.00 7.79
CA GLY A 291 8.62 -1.72 6.86
C GLY A 291 8.67 -3.25 6.95
N GLY A 292 9.57 -3.80 7.76
CA GLY A 292 9.68 -5.22 8.06
C GLY A 292 10.57 -5.44 9.27
N TYR A 293 10.13 -6.27 10.23
CA TYR A 293 10.84 -6.47 11.50
C TYR A 293 10.49 -7.83 12.12
N VAL A 294 11.33 -8.30 13.04
CA VAL A 294 11.05 -9.51 13.81
C VAL A 294 9.99 -9.20 14.88
N LEU A 295 8.80 -9.77 14.69
CA LEU A 295 7.68 -9.60 15.63
C LEU A 295 7.77 -10.59 16.80
N ALA A 296 8.07 -11.85 16.50
CA ALA A 296 8.28 -12.90 17.51
C ALA A 296 9.46 -13.77 17.11
N ASP A 297 10.45 -13.82 17.95
CA ASP A 297 11.62 -14.70 17.75
C ASP A 297 11.42 -16.04 18.48
N CYS A 298 12.38 -16.92 18.35
CA CYS A 298 12.41 -18.21 19.01
C CYS A 298 13.72 -18.39 19.77
N ASP A 299 13.74 -19.31 20.73
CA ASP A 299 14.96 -19.70 21.42
C ASP A 299 15.90 -20.47 20.47
N GLY A 300 17.15 -20.02 20.36
CA GLY A 300 18.16 -20.63 19.50
C GLY A 300 17.98 -20.31 18.01
N ALA A 301 18.46 -21.20 17.16
CA ALA A 301 18.39 -21.01 15.71
C ALA A 301 17.02 -21.39 15.14
N ALA A 302 16.37 -20.46 14.48
CA ALA A 302 15.12 -20.74 13.77
C ALA A 302 15.30 -21.83 12.71
N LYS A 303 14.37 -22.77 12.64
CA LYS A 303 14.27 -23.80 11.61
C LYS A 303 13.43 -23.33 10.43
N VAL A 304 12.54 -22.36 10.65
CA VAL A 304 11.73 -21.71 9.63
C VAL A 304 11.49 -20.24 10.03
N THR A 305 11.43 -19.36 9.03
CA THR A 305 11.00 -17.98 9.20
C THR A 305 9.68 -17.77 8.51
N PHE A 306 8.64 -17.39 9.25
CA PHE A 306 7.38 -16.90 8.69
C PHE A 306 7.51 -15.42 8.35
N ILE A 307 7.08 -15.04 7.15
CA ILE A 307 6.98 -13.65 6.70
C ILE A 307 5.50 -13.39 6.42
N ALA A 308 4.86 -12.54 7.21
CA ALA A 308 3.44 -12.25 7.03
C ALA A 308 3.18 -10.74 7.06
N THR A 309 1.98 -10.34 6.67
CA THR A 309 1.54 -8.95 6.65
C THR A 309 0.03 -8.87 6.88
N GLY A 310 -0.44 -7.73 7.40
CA GLY A 310 -1.87 -7.49 7.59
C GLY A 310 -2.55 -8.54 8.45
N SER A 311 -3.73 -8.97 8.01
CA SER A 311 -4.55 -9.95 8.74
C SER A 311 -3.89 -11.32 8.91
N GLU A 312 -2.89 -11.67 8.12
CA GLU A 312 -2.24 -12.98 8.17
C GLU A 312 -1.14 -13.08 9.24
N ILE A 313 -0.76 -11.97 9.90
CA ILE A 313 0.19 -12.00 11.02
C ILE A 313 -0.30 -12.93 12.14
N LYS A 314 -1.59 -12.88 12.48
CA LYS A 314 -2.15 -13.76 13.49
C LYS A 314 -2.00 -15.24 13.13
N LEU A 315 -2.17 -15.59 11.85
CA LEU A 315 -1.99 -16.96 11.35
C LEU A 315 -0.55 -17.43 11.52
N ALA A 316 0.41 -16.55 11.26
CA ALA A 316 1.83 -16.85 11.43
C ALA A 316 2.19 -17.11 12.91
N LEU A 317 1.64 -16.30 13.84
CA LEU A 317 1.84 -16.49 15.28
C LEU A 317 1.18 -17.79 15.78
N ASP A 318 0.00 -18.14 15.27
CA ASP A 318 -0.66 -19.40 15.63
C ASP A 318 0.10 -20.61 15.09
N ALA A 319 0.61 -20.53 13.87
CA ALA A 319 1.47 -21.56 13.30
C ALA A 319 2.79 -21.69 14.06
N GLN A 320 3.42 -20.59 14.50
CA GLN A 320 4.60 -20.60 15.37
C GLN A 320 4.31 -21.38 16.66
N ALA A 321 3.20 -21.05 17.33
CA ALA A 321 2.80 -21.74 18.58
C ALA A 321 2.56 -23.24 18.37
N ALA A 322 1.92 -23.63 17.25
CA ALA A 322 1.71 -25.03 16.90
C ALA A 322 3.04 -25.78 16.68
N LEU A 323 3.98 -25.17 15.94
CA LEU A 323 5.30 -25.76 15.69
C LEU A 323 6.16 -25.85 16.96
N ALA A 324 6.05 -24.88 17.87
CA ALA A 324 6.73 -24.93 19.16
C ALA A 324 6.28 -26.13 20.00
N GLY A 325 4.99 -26.51 19.93
CA GLY A 325 4.45 -27.74 20.54
C GLY A 325 5.05 -29.03 19.97
N GLU A 326 5.61 -28.97 18.76
CA GLU A 326 6.33 -30.07 18.10
C GLU A 326 7.85 -29.96 18.23
N GLY A 327 8.36 -29.00 19.02
CA GLY A 327 9.79 -28.76 19.23
C GLY A 327 10.49 -28.07 18.06
N ILE A 328 9.76 -27.42 17.18
CA ILE A 328 10.30 -26.73 15.99
C ILE A 328 10.33 -25.23 16.27
N ALA A 329 11.55 -24.68 16.31
CA ALA A 329 11.78 -23.26 16.51
C ALA A 329 11.44 -22.45 15.24
N ALA A 330 10.53 -21.51 15.33
CA ALA A 330 10.10 -20.68 14.22
C ALA A 330 10.19 -19.17 14.59
N ARG A 331 10.65 -18.35 13.66
CA ARG A 331 10.63 -16.89 13.75
C ARG A 331 9.42 -16.34 13.02
N VAL A 332 8.79 -15.27 13.53
CA VAL A 332 7.74 -14.53 12.84
C VAL A 332 8.23 -13.11 12.53
N VAL A 333 8.18 -12.74 11.27
CA VAL A 333 8.47 -11.40 10.74
C VAL A 333 7.15 -10.77 10.31
N SER A 334 6.87 -9.58 10.87
CA SER A 334 5.84 -8.70 10.30
C SER A 334 6.47 -7.84 9.22
N MET A 335 5.83 -7.77 8.05
CA MET A 335 6.32 -6.99 6.91
C MET A 335 5.22 -6.05 6.39
N PRO A 336 4.86 -5.01 7.17
CA PRO A 336 3.76 -4.10 6.83
C PRO A 336 4.02 -3.29 5.55
N CYS A 337 5.28 -3.07 5.15
CA CYS A 337 5.60 -2.37 3.90
C CYS A 337 6.88 -2.91 3.26
N THR A 338 6.74 -3.77 2.28
CA THR A 338 7.87 -4.37 1.56
C THR A 338 8.74 -3.34 0.85
N ASN A 339 8.14 -2.25 0.32
CA ASN A 339 8.87 -1.20 -0.39
C ASN A 339 9.81 -0.41 0.53
N VAL A 340 9.40 -0.16 1.77
CA VAL A 340 10.25 0.48 2.78
C VAL A 340 11.33 -0.49 3.28
N PHE A 341 10.97 -1.76 3.52
CA PHE A 341 11.92 -2.80 3.92
C PHE A 341 13.03 -3.00 2.88
N ASP A 342 12.69 -3.03 1.61
CA ASP A 342 13.68 -3.20 0.52
C ASP A 342 14.71 -2.07 0.45
N ARG A 343 14.38 -0.87 0.95
CA ARG A 343 15.31 0.27 1.02
C ARG A 343 16.23 0.24 2.25
N GLN A 344 16.00 -0.69 3.19
CA GLN A 344 16.93 -0.87 4.31
C GLN A 344 18.26 -1.47 3.85
N ASP A 345 19.31 -1.29 4.64
CA ASP A 345 20.60 -1.88 4.33
C ASP A 345 20.56 -3.43 4.34
N ALA A 346 21.52 -4.05 3.68
CA ALA A 346 21.57 -5.50 3.51
C ALA A 346 21.74 -6.24 4.85
N ALA A 347 22.45 -5.64 5.82
CA ALA A 347 22.67 -6.24 7.12
C ALA A 347 21.37 -6.30 7.92
N TYR A 348 20.61 -5.21 7.94
CA TYR A 348 19.28 -5.17 8.57
C TYR A 348 18.33 -6.19 7.94
N ARG A 349 18.19 -6.17 6.60
CA ARG A 349 17.31 -7.13 5.90
C ARG A 349 17.67 -8.58 6.22
N LYS A 350 18.97 -8.90 6.25
CA LYS A 350 19.46 -10.23 6.59
C LYS A 350 19.18 -10.58 8.06
N SER A 351 19.31 -9.64 8.99
CA SER A 351 19.04 -9.86 10.42
C SER A 351 17.55 -10.16 10.66
N VAL A 352 16.66 -9.52 9.92
CA VAL A 352 15.20 -9.71 10.04
C VAL A 352 14.78 -11.06 9.46
N ILE A 353 15.15 -11.35 8.21
CA ILE A 353 14.73 -12.58 7.51
C ILE A 353 15.46 -13.80 8.07
N GLY A 354 16.72 -13.67 8.45
CA GLY A 354 17.55 -14.77 8.91
C GLY A 354 18.06 -15.65 7.76
N GLN A 355 18.39 -16.91 8.09
CA GLN A 355 18.95 -17.89 7.13
C GLN A 355 18.11 -19.16 7.00
N ALA A 356 17.09 -19.32 7.83
CA ALA A 356 16.17 -20.46 7.75
C ALA A 356 15.32 -20.39 6.48
N PRO A 357 14.80 -21.51 5.97
CA PRO A 357 13.78 -21.51 4.93
C PRO A 357 12.63 -20.60 5.31
N CYS A 358 12.16 -19.79 4.35
CA CYS A 358 11.10 -18.83 4.58
C CYS A 358 9.76 -19.36 4.07
N VAL A 359 8.69 -19.09 4.83
CA VAL A 359 7.31 -19.30 4.40
C VAL A 359 6.60 -17.94 4.46
N ALA A 360 6.21 -17.42 3.30
CA ALA A 360 5.41 -16.19 3.24
C ALA A 360 3.92 -16.51 3.34
N ILE A 361 3.16 -15.62 4.00
CA ILE A 361 1.73 -15.83 4.25
C ILE A 361 1.01 -14.52 3.93
N GLU A 362 0.22 -14.51 2.88
CA GLU A 362 -0.64 -13.38 2.53
C GLU A 362 -1.83 -13.86 1.68
N ALA A 363 -3.03 -13.37 1.99
CA ALA A 363 -4.25 -13.66 1.24
C ALA A 363 -4.31 -12.90 -0.09
N THR A 364 -3.26 -13.04 -0.91
CA THR A 364 -3.06 -12.44 -2.24
C THR A 364 -2.37 -13.43 -3.17
N HIS A 365 -2.14 -13.04 -4.45
CA HIS A 365 -1.39 -13.87 -5.38
C HIS A 365 0.04 -14.12 -4.88
N PRO A 366 0.55 -15.37 -4.91
CA PRO A 366 1.80 -15.77 -4.26
C PRO A 366 3.07 -15.23 -4.92
N ASP A 367 3.05 -14.90 -6.21
CA ASP A 367 4.25 -14.67 -7.03
C ASP A 367 5.16 -13.56 -6.49
N PHE A 368 4.60 -12.51 -5.90
CA PHE A 368 5.38 -11.42 -5.36
C PHE A 368 6.36 -11.86 -4.26
N TRP A 369 5.98 -12.87 -3.48
CA TRP A 369 6.75 -13.31 -2.32
C TRP A 369 7.97 -14.15 -2.66
N HIS A 370 8.06 -14.67 -3.89
CA HIS A 370 9.21 -15.51 -4.31
C HIS A 370 10.55 -14.80 -4.19
N LYS A 371 10.60 -13.47 -4.28
CA LYS A 371 11.83 -12.69 -4.08
C LYS A 371 12.38 -12.77 -2.64
N TYR A 372 11.51 -13.06 -1.65
CA TYR A 372 11.91 -13.19 -0.24
C TYR A 372 12.13 -14.65 0.18
N VAL A 373 11.26 -15.53 -0.30
CA VAL A 373 11.33 -16.94 0.09
C VAL A 373 12.34 -17.74 -0.75
N GLY A 374 12.68 -17.26 -1.94
CA GLY A 374 13.61 -17.94 -2.85
C GLY A 374 13.08 -19.31 -3.32
N THR A 375 14.00 -20.17 -3.78
CA THR A 375 13.67 -21.50 -4.33
C THR A 375 13.46 -22.57 -3.26
N ASN A 376 13.93 -22.33 -2.03
CA ASN A 376 13.85 -23.28 -0.90
C ASN A 376 12.71 -22.97 0.06
N GLY A 377 12.02 -21.87 -0.13
CA GLY A 377 10.88 -21.47 0.68
C GLY A 377 9.55 -21.78 0.00
N ALA A 378 8.47 -21.40 0.66
CA ALA A 378 7.10 -21.59 0.17
C ALA A 378 6.24 -20.34 0.41
N VAL A 379 5.09 -20.29 -0.27
CA VAL A 379 4.12 -19.22 -0.09
C VAL A 379 2.74 -19.82 0.16
N VAL A 380 2.09 -19.40 1.23
CA VAL A 380 0.67 -19.64 1.48
C VAL A 380 -0.10 -18.42 0.98
N GLY A 381 -0.65 -18.53 -0.21
CA GLY A 381 -1.33 -17.46 -0.94
C GLY A 381 -2.52 -17.99 -1.73
N ILE A 382 -3.12 -17.17 -2.58
CA ILE A 382 -4.32 -17.47 -3.35
C ILE A 382 -4.05 -17.20 -4.83
N ASN A 383 -4.17 -18.25 -5.66
CA ASN A 383 -3.95 -18.19 -7.12
C ASN A 383 -5.25 -18.31 -7.93
N ARG A 384 -6.38 -18.03 -7.32
CA ARG A 384 -7.71 -18.05 -7.93
C ARG A 384 -8.56 -16.91 -7.36
N PHE A 385 -9.66 -16.56 -8.00
CA PHE A 385 -10.60 -15.60 -7.46
C PHE A 385 -11.24 -16.11 -6.17
N GLY A 386 -11.67 -15.16 -5.32
CA GLY A 386 -12.37 -15.45 -4.10
C GLY A 386 -13.80 -15.94 -4.32
N GLU A 387 -14.54 -16.10 -3.23
CA GLU A 387 -15.92 -16.59 -3.25
C GLU A 387 -16.78 -15.81 -2.25
N SER A 388 -18.10 -15.71 -2.51
CA SER A 388 -19.04 -15.10 -1.57
C SER A 388 -19.31 -16.02 -0.38
N GLY A 389 -19.12 -15.51 0.83
CA GLY A 389 -19.35 -16.26 2.06
C GLY A 389 -18.81 -15.51 3.27
N LYS A 390 -18.97 -16.07 4.46
CA LYS A 390 -18.40 -15.48 5.67
C LYS A 390 -16.87 -15.49 5.58
N GLY A 391 -16.22 -14.36 5.85
CA GLY A 391 -14.77 -14.19 5.69
C GLY A 391 -13.92 -15.35 6.23
N PRO A 392 -14.11 -15.79 7.51
CA PRO A 392 -13.35 -16.94 8.02
C PRO A 392 -13.59 -18.25 7.26
N ALA A 393 -14.80 -18.48 6.76
CA ALA A 393 -15.11 -19.67 5.97
C ALA A 393 -14.42 -19.62 4.59
N VAL A 394 -14.43 -18.45 3.93
CA VAL A 394 -13.74 -18.24 2.65
C VAL A 394 -12.21 -18.39 2.83
N MET A 395 -11.64 -17.81 3.89
CA MET A 395 -10.22 -17.98 4.23
C MET A 395 -9.86 -19.47 4.40
N ALA A 396 -10.65 -20.21 5.18
CA ALA A 396 -10.42 -21.65 5.40
C ALA A 396 -10.58 -22.48 4.11
N HIS A 397 -11.62 -22.18 3.30
CA HIS A 397 -11.86 -22.85 2.02
C HIS A 397 -10.71 -22.68 1.03
N LEU A 398 -10.10 -21.49 1.02
CA LEU A 398 -8.98 -21.15 0.15
C LEU A 398 -7.61 -21.48 0.77
N GLY A 399 -7.59 -22.18 1.91
CA GLY A 399 -6.37 -22.68 2.52
C GLY A 399 -5.55 -21.66 3.31
N ILE A 400 -6.11 -20.50 3.61
CA ILE A 400 -5.44 -19.49 4.43
C ILE A 400 -5.78 -19.77 5.91
N THR A 401 -5.08 -20.75 6.49
CA THR A 401 -5.29 -21.22 7.86
C THR A 401 -3.97 -21.50 8.58
N PRO A 402 -3.93 -21.42 9.93
CA PRO A 402 -2.73 -21.72 10.71
C PRO A 402 -2.21 -23.15 10.48
N GLU A 403 -3.11 -24.13 10.33
CA GLU A 403 -2.76 -25.53 10.11
C GLU A 403 -2.07 -25.71 8.76
N HIS A 404 -2.56 -25.05 7.71
CA HIS A 404 -1.92 -25.10 6.39
C HIS A 404 -0.55 -24.41 6.42
N VAL A 405 -0.42 -23.28 7.12
CA VAL A 405 0.85 -22.58 7.31
C VAL A 405 1.86 -23.49 8.02
N ALA A 406 1.50 -24.12 9.14
CA ALA A 406 2.34 -25.02 9.88
C ALA A 406 2.74 -26.24 9.04
N LYS A 407 1.80 -26.85 8.31
CA LYS A 407 2.08 -27.97 7.40
C LYS A 407 3.04 -27.60 6.28
N THR A 408 2.88 -26.41 5.70
CA THR A 408 3.77 -25.90 4.65
C THR A 408 5.19 -25.68 5.18
N ALA A 409 5.32 -25.14 6.41
CA ALA A 409 6.59 -24.97 7.07
C ALA A 409 7.31 -26.32 7.32
N LEU A 410 6.60 -27.33 7.79
CA LEU A 410 7.14 -28.69 7.98
C LEU A 410 7.68 -29.28 6.68
N ALA A 411 6.97 -29.06 5.56
CA ALA A 411 7.42 -29.50 4.25
C ALA A 411 8.72 -28.80 3.82
N SER A 412 8.84 -27.50 4.10
CA SER A 412 10.00 -26.67 3.71
C SER A 412 11.25 -26.96 4.58
N THR A 413 11.08 -27.38 5.84
CA THR A 413 12.19 -27.72 6.73
C THR A 413 12.80 -29.09 6.50
N GLY A 414 12.24 -29.91 5.61
CA GLY A 414 12.67 -31.30 5.37
C GLY A 414 12.26 -32.26 6.49
N CYS A 415 11.65 -31.81 7.56
CA CYS A 415 11.19 -32.66 8.67
C CYS A 415 10.11 -33.66 8.27
N MET A 416 9.42 -33.48 7.14
CA MET A 416 8.49 -34.51 6.61
C MET A 416 9.16 -35.73 5.96
N ARG A 417 10.50 -35.79 5.85
CA ARG A 417 11.20 -36.93 5.29
C ARG A 417 11.32 -38.13 6.24
N GLU A 418 10.99 -37.93 7.53
CA GLU A 418 10.89 -39.01 8.51
C GLU A 418 9.45 -39.23 8.99
N THR A 419 8.53 -39.57 8.08
CA THR A 419 7.44 -40.47 8.51
C THR A 419 8.10 -41.78 8.92
N PRO A 420 7.89 -42.27 10.17
CA PRO A 420 8.43 -43.58 10.55
C PRO A 420 7.95 -44.55 9.49
N ARG A 421 8.89 -45.21 8.83
CA ARG A 421 8.58 -46.33 7.91
C ARG A 421 7.62 -47.24 8.67
N MET A 422 6.42 -47.43 8.17
CA MET A 422 5.43 -48.40 8.68
C MET A 422 6.02 -49.82 8.79
N ALA A 423 7.29 -50.02 8.45
CA ALA A 423 8.04 -51.26 8.55
C ALA A 423 8.36 -51.66 10.01
N ALA A 424 8.40 -50.74 10.98
CA ALA A 424 8.80 -51.08 12.36
C ALA A 424 7.63 -51.28 13.34
N MET A 425 6.36 -51.16 12.90
CA MET A 425 5.20 -51.38 13.81
C MET A 425 4.79 -52.85 13.87
N PRO A 426 4.45 -53.40 15.05
CA PRO A 426 3.90 -54.75 15.19
C PRO A 426 2.63 -54.92 14.35
N SER A 427 2.48 -56.09 13.72
CA SER A 427 1.42 -56.40 12.73
C SER A 427 -0.02 -56.10 13.19
N ARG A 428 -0.31 -56.21 14.49
CA ARG A 428 -1.62 -55.94 15.07
C ARG A 428 -1.98 -54.44 15.06
N ARG A 429 -1.05 -53.49 15.26
CA ARG A 429 -1.29 -52.06 15.19
C ARG A 429 -1.47 -51.57 13.75
N ARG A 430 -0.79 -52.17 12.76
CA ARG A 430 -0.97 -51.89 11.33
C ARG A 430 -2.39 -52.23 10.86
N ARG A 431 -2.96 -53.31 11.35
CA ARG A 431 -4.31 -53.76 10.98
C ARG A 431 -5.39 -52.84 11.55
N ALA A 432 -5.24 -52.39 12.80
CA ALA A 432 -6.16 -51.45 13.44
C ALA A 432 -6.16 -50.06 12.75
N MET A 433 -4.99 -49.53 12.37
CA MET A 433 -4.87 -48.26 11.68
C MET A 433 -5.41 -48.33 10.23
N ARG A 434 -5.22 -49.46 9.50
CA ARG A 434 -5.84 -49.63 8.17
C ARG A 434 -7.37 -49.72 8.23
N LEU A 435 -7.91 -50.31 9.29
CA LEU A 435 -9.37 -50.36 9.50
C LEU A 435 -9.95 -48.99 9.85
N ALA A 436 -9.29 -48.22 10.71
CA ALA A 436 -9.69 -46.85 11.02
C ALA A 436 -9.64 -45.94 9.80
N TRP A 437 -8.61 -46.06 8.94
CA TRP A 437 -8.48 -45.28 7.69
C TRP A 437 -9.53 -45.68 6.64
N ARG A 438 -9.94 -46.95 6.58
CA ARG A 438 -11.03 -47.41 5.71
C ARG A 438 -12.38 -46.92 6.19
N ALA A 439 -12.61 -46.87 7.49
CA ALA A 439 -13.85 -46.34 8.09
C ALA A 439 -14.00 -44.81 7.83
N LEU A 440 -12.92 -44.06 7.95
CA LEU A 440 -12.92 -42.61 7.63
C LEU A 440 -13.17 -42.31 6.14
N ARG A 441 -12.65 -43.18 5.23
CA ARG A 441 -12.93 -43.03 3.80
C ARG A 441 -14.35 -43.43 3.40
N SER A 442 -14.97 -44.38 4.11
CA SER A 442 -16.37 -44.76 3.86
C SER A 442 -17.37 -43.70 4.33
N GLN A 443 -17.07 -43.00 5.43
CA GLN A 443 -17.89 -41.88 5.90
C GLN A 443 -17.84 -40.68 4.94
N LYS A 444 -16.70 -40.36 4.32
CA LYS A 444 -16.61 -39.31 3.31
C LYS A 444 -17.38 -39.63 2.01
N ARG A 445 -17.44 -40.89 1.59
CA ARG A 445 -18.19 -41.28 0.38
C ARG A 445 -19.71 -41.35 0.60
N GLY A 446 -20.18 -41.43 1.85
CA GLY A 446 -21.59 -41.39 2.18
C GLY A 446 -22.17 -39.97 2.33
N ALA A 447 -21.34 -38.96 2.47
CA ALA A 447 -21.72 -37.54 2.53
C ALA A 447 -21.89 -36.91 1.14
N ASP A 448 -21.11 -37.34 0.14
CA ASP A 448 -21.16 -36.83 -1.23
C ASP A 448 -22.29 -37.45 -2.10
N ALA A 449 -23.08 -38.38 -1.56
CA ALA A 449 -24.20 -39.04 -2.27
C ALA A 449 -25.59 -38.52 -1.85
N ARG A 450 -25.66 -37.43 -1.06
CA ARG A 450 -26.93 -36.84 -0.60
C ARG A 450 -26.88 -35.31 -0.65
N THR A 451 -26.52 -34.74 -1.77
CA THR A 451 -26.87 -33.38 -2.18
C THR A 451 -27.14 -33.36 -3.67
#